data_dc844c55e567b761ab5f8b8181306b1d
#
_entry.id   dc844c55e567b761ab5f8b8181306b1d
#
_cell.length_a   1.000
_cell.length_b   1.000
_cell.length_c   1.000
_cell.angle_alpha   90.00
_cell.angle_beta   90.00
_cell.angle_gamma   90.00
#
_symmetry.space_group_name_H-M   'P 1'
#
loop_
_entity.id
_entity.type
_entity.pdbx_description
1 polymer ?
#
loop_
_entity_poly.entity_id
_entity_poly.type
_entity_poly.pdbx_seq_one_letter_code
_entity_poly.pdbx_strand_id
1 'polypeptide(L)'
;MRYLSSLFLRVLLLLGGLLAAAQRADAQARERPVAFDSAGRVTVVTPPLAARLGLSAPLWPVSGDYLDARLYALDDASGGYVLVVRRQREVLERYAIDAARRRGLAAAIDGGAATNLARGGPDVVPTFISEPVRGSFVVNQTLLGALVFGPAASALVDDPTGGVAAYLTVTGGAFFLAANMTTGSSVSRAQNHLSWHSARRGAIAADLLLYSITGNDGGRGYAAASLLGGVAGDVLGFTLGEPMTDAEAHGTSHGSTVTAALALGLMGSSGMFERNGAGRVGTALIVGAGALGYPLGLKYARSSPYRVTAGDVGTLVTTELLGMSAAAALLPDSPNEKVVYAALTSGFALGAILGDQLLVRPYDHTESESRLVQVGAAAGALVALAVPVLARSNNTHLIFGAISVGGVLGTLLTEQLIAPQAAGKGIGMLRGGEATVGNNGGANLRFSPQSALLAGLGLKGNHSVVSLTF
;
A
#
# COMPACT_ATOMS: atom_id res chain seq x y z
N MET A 1 23.46 18.65 -23.26
CA MET A 1 24.20 18.17 -22.06
C MET A 1 23.97 18.97 -20.78
N ARG A 2 23.90 20.31 -20.79
CA ARG A 2 23.73 21.14 -19.57
C ARG A 2 22.36 20.96 -18.86
N TYR A 3 21.28 20.58 -19.56
CA TYR A 3 19.96 20.37 -18.97
C TYR A 3 19.82 19.03 -18.23
N LEU A 4 20.51 17.98 -18.67
CA LEU A 4 20.50 16.67 -18.00
C LEU A 4 21.24 16.70 -16.65
N SER A 5 22.34 17.47 -16.55
CA SER A 5 23.07 17.61 -15.28
C SER A 5 22.28 18.39 -14.22
N SER A 6 21.47 19.38 -14.62
CA SER A 6 20.65 20.14 -13.69
C SER A 6 19.44 19.33 -13.17
N LEU A 7 18.85 18.47 -14.01
CA LEU A 7 17.75 17.59 -13.62
C LEU A 7 18.25 16.51 -12.66
N PHE A 8 19.40 15.91 -12.96
CA PHE A 8 20.02 14.90 -12.10
C PHE A 8 20.37 15.46 -10.71
N LEU A 9 20.93 16.66 -10.64
CA LEU A 9 21.25 17.33 -9.38
C LEU A 9 19.98 17.62 -8.56
N ARG A 10 18.89 18.05 -9.21
CA ARG A 10 17.59 18.29 -8.54
C ARG A 10 16.96 17.00 -7.99
N VAL A 11 17.05 15.91 -8.74
CA VAL A 11 16.55 14.60 -8.28
C VAL A 11 17.41 14.09 -7.11
N LEU A 12 18.73 14.27 -7.15
CA LEU A 12 19.63 13.90 -6.05
C LEU A 12 19.37 14.72 -4.78
N LEU A 13 19.11 16.03 -4.92
CA LEU A 13 18.77 16.91 -3.81
C LEU A 13 17.39 16.58 -3.20
N LEU A 14 16.41 16.20 -4.02
CA LEU A 14 15.10 15.73 -3.54
C LEU A 14 15.21 14.39 -2.81
N LEU A 15 15.99 13.44 -3.33
CA LEU A 15 16.27 12.16 -2.68
C LEU A 15 17.05 12.34 -1.37
N GLY A 16 18.05 13.22 -1.35
CA GLY A 16 18.80 13.57 -0.14
C GLY A 16 17.92 14.22 0.92
N GLY A 17 16.98 15.07 0.52
CA GLY A 17 16.00 15.70 1.41
C GLY A 17 15.01 14.68 2.00
N LEU A 18 14.57 13.70 1.23
CA LEU A 18 13.70 12.61 1.69
C LEU A 18 14.42 11.68 2.66
N LEU A 19 15.68 11.34 2.39
CA LEU A 19 16.52 10.53 3.30
C LEU A 19 16.82 11.26 4.62
N ALA A 20 17.10 12.56 4.58
CA ALA A 20 17.31 13.35 5.80
C ALA A 20 16.02 13.53 6.63
N ALA A 21 14.86 13.55 6.00
CA ALA A 21 13.57 13.58 6.70
C ALA A 21 13.25 12.22 7.37
N ALA A 22 13.66 11.11 6.75
CA ALA A 22 13.49 9.77 7.33
C ALA A 22 14.36 9.55 8.58
N GLN A 23 15.55 10.16 8.66
CA GLN A 23 16.45 10.01 9.80
C GLN A 23 16.01 10.79 11.06
N ARG A 24 15.12 11.77 10.95
CA ARG A 24 14.61 12.53 12.10
C ARG A 24 13.50 11.84 12.90
N ALA A 25 13.02 10.68 12.45
CA ALA A 25 12.00 9.91 13.16
C ALA A 25 12.53 9.01 14.30
N ASP A 26 13.85 8.93 14.49
CA ASP A 26 14.48 7.97 15.41
C ASP A 26 14.66 8.44 16.88
N ALA A 27 14.13 9.61 17.26
CA ALA A 27 14.33 10.16 18.61
C ALA A 27 13.23 9.78 19.62
N GLN A 28 12.19 9.04 19.23
CA GLN A 28 11.19 8.50 20.15
C GLN A 28 11.46 7.03 20.40
N ALA A 29 11.39 6.60 21.68
CA ALA A 29 11.45 5.18 22.04
C ALA A 29 10.50 4.39 21.13
N ARG A 30 11.04 3.42 20.40
CA ARG A 30 10.23 2.66 19.41
C ARG A 30 9.16 1.90 20.16
N GLU A 31 7.92 2.27 19.93
CA GLU A 31 6.76 1.60 20.48
C GLU A 31 6.24 0.61 19.46
N ARG A 32 6.27 -0.67 19.79
CA ARG A 32 5.76 -1.73 18.94
C ARG A 32 4.37 -2.15 19.42
N PRO A 33 3.31 -2.10 18.58
CA PRO A 33 2.00 -2.58 18.96
C PRO A 33 2.05 -4.07 19.30
N VAL A 34 1.41 -4.46 20.39
CA VAL A 34 1.30 -5.86 20.83
C VAL A 34 -0.15 -6.18 21.17
N ALA A 35 -0.53 -7.44 20.98
CA ALA A 35 -1.86 -7.89 21.34
C ALA A 35 -2.02 -8.00 22.87
N PHE A 36 -3.24 -7.86 23.34
CA PHE A 36 -3.62 -8.05 24.74
C PHE A 36 -3.67 -9.53 25.13
N ASP A 37 -4.09 -10.40 24.21
CA ASP A 37 -4.20 -11.85 24.42
C ASP A 37 -2.91 -12.59 24.01
N SER A 38 -2.77 -13.85 24.43
CA SER A 38 -1.63 -14.69 24.08
C SER A 38 -1.66 -15.16 22.62
N ALA A 39 -2.86 -15.23 22.03
CA ALA A 39 -3.07 -15.69 20.67
C ALA A 39 -2.90 -14.58 19.60
N GLY A 40 -2.63 -13.34 20.02
CA GLY A 40 -2.39 -12.23 19.09
C GLY A 40 -3.66 -11.68 18.41
N ARG A 41 -4.84 -12.01 18.88
CA ARG A 41 -6.13 -11.68 18.25
C ARG A 41 -6.72 -10.36 18.71
N VAL A 42 -6.50 -9.99 19.97
CA VAL A 42 -7.08 -8.78 20.58
C VAL A 42 -6.03 -7.68 20.58
N THR A 43 -6.04 -6.83 19.57
CA THR A 43 -5.10 -5.69 19.45
C THR A 43 -5.70 -4.37 19.92
N VAL A 44 -7.02 -4.29 20.03
CA VAL A 44 -7.79 -3.10 20.45
C VAL A 44 -8.86 -3.50 21.44
N VAL A 45 -8.98 -2.76 22.53
CA VAL A 45 -10.03 -2.95 23.53
C VAL A 45 -10.93 -1.72 23.58
N THR A 46 -12.19 -1.91 23.19
CA THR A 46 -13.25 -0.88 23.30
C THR A 46 -14.01 -1.04 24.62
N PRO A 47 -14.74 -0.02 25.11
CA PRO A 47 -15.54 -0.14 26.34
C PRO A 47 -16.50 -1.33 26.36
N PRO A 48 -17.28 -1.62 25.29
CA PRO A 48 -18.13 -2.81 25.26
C PRO A 48 -17.34 -4.12 25.33
N LEU A 49 -16.15 -4.18 24.73
CA LEU A 49 -15.29 -5.35 24.79
C LEU A 49 -14.69 -5.52 26.18
N ALA A 50 -14.21 -4.44 26.81
CA ALA A 50 -13.69 -4.46 28.16
C ALA A 50 -14.74 -4.96 29.16
N ALA A 51 -15.98 -4.49 29.06
CA ALA A 51 -17.09 -4.94 29.87
C ALA A 51 -17.42 -6.43 29.70
N ARG A 52 -17.43 -6.91 28.43
CA ARG A 52 -17.66 -8.34 28.13
C ARG A 52 -16.55 -9.25 28.65
N LEU A 53 -15.31 -8.77 28.63
CA LEU A 53 -14.14 -9.49 29.12
C LEU A 53 -13.98 -9.36 30.66
N GLY A 54 -14.82 -8.58 31.32
CA GLY A 54 -14.75 -8.35 32.76
C GLY A 54 -13.50 -7.61 33.21
N LEU A 55 -12.92 -6.77 32.33
CA LEU A 55 -11.72 -6.01 32.65
C LEU A 55 -12.02 -4.89 33.65
N SER A 56 -11.41 -4.93 34.83
CA SER A 56 -11.59 -3.97 35.90
C SER A 56 -10.31 -3.70 36.67
N ALA A 57 -10.30 -2.67 37.49
CA ALA A 57 -9.19 -2.39 38.41
C ALA A 57 -8.89 -3.61 39.31
N PRO A 58 -7.65 -3.88 39.68
CA PRO A 58 -6.44 -3.10 39.33
C PRO A 58 -5.80 -3.46 37.99
N LEU A 59 -6.24 -4.51 37.28
CA LEU A 59 -5.63 -4.95 36.03
C LEU A 59 -5.86 -3.93 34.91
N TRP A 60 -7.11 -3.41 34.83
CA TRP A 60 -7.48 -2.43 33.80
C TRP A 60 -7.48 -1.02 34.40
N PRO A 61 -6.51 -0.16 34.04
CA PRO A 61 -6.38 1.16 34.67
C PRO A 61 -7.33 2.21 34.09
N VAL A 62 -8.08 1.86 33.03
CA VAL A 62 -8.93 2.81 32.32
C VAL A 62 -10.29 2.92 32.99
N SER A 63 -10.67 4.14 33.36
CA SER A 63 -11.98 4.46 33.91
C SER A 63 -12.70 5.50 33.07
N GLY A 64 -14.04 5.51 33.13
CA GLY A 64 -14.87 6.44 32.36
C GLY A 64 -14.92 6.12 30.85
N ASP A 65 -15.47 7.08 30.08
CA ASP A 65 -15.68 6.91 28.64
C ASP A 65 -14.38 7.04 27.85
N TYR A 66 -14.12 6.08 26.97
CA TYR A 66 -13.02 6.11 26.02
C TYR A 66 -13.47 5.49 24.69
N LEU A 67 -12.74 5.76 23.62
CA LEU A 67 -13.05 5.21 22.30
C LEU A 67 -12.39 3.84 22.10
N ASP A 68 -11.10 3.76 22.32
CA ASP A 68 -10.31 2.54 22.24
C ASP A 68 -9.06 2.61 23.14
N ALA A 69 -8.51 1.43 23.44
CA ALA A 69 -7.25 1.26 24.14
C ALA A 69 -6.37 0.26 23.39
N ARG A 70 -5.09 0.57 23.27
CA ARG A 70 -4.08 -0.24 22.56
C ARG A 70 -2.85 -0.42 23.44
N LEU A 71 -2.21 -1.58 23.30
CA LEU A 71 -1.02 -1.92 24.06
C LEU A 71 0.22 -1.87 23.14
N TYR A 72 1.28 -1.24 23.64
CA TYR A 72 2.57 -1.15 22.97
C TYR A 72 3.67 -1.69 23.87
N ALA A 73 4.61 -2.41 23.30
CA ALA A 73 5.87 -2.77 23.95
C ALA A 73 6.89 -1.66 23.68
N LEU A 74 7.65 -1.30 24.72
CA LEU A 74 8.74 -0.36 24.59
C LEU A 74 10.02 -1.12 24.20
N ASP A 75 10.67 -0.72 23.10
CA ASP A 75 11.96 -1.25 22.67
C ASP A 75 13.11 -0.54 23.43
N ASP A 76 12.98 -0.44 24.74
CA ASP A 76 14.01 0.08 25.63
C ASP A 76 14.51 -1.01 26.61
N ALA A 77 15.56 -0.69 27.35
CA ALA A 77 16.15 -1.61 28.33
C ALA A 77 15.20 -1.98 29.49
N SER A 78 14.06 -1.29 29.65
CA SER A 78 13.07 -1.57 30.69
C SER A 78 12.16 -2.75 30.38
N GLY A 79 12.01 -3.10 29.08
CA GLY A 79 11.09 -4.15 28.62
C GLY A 79 9.64 -3.91 29.03
N GLY A 80 9.27 -2.63 29.24
CA GLY A 80 7.97 -2.19 29.69
C GLY A 80 6.93 -2.19 28.58
N TYR A 81 5.68 -1.93 28.99
CA TYR A 81 4.54 -1.76 28.07
C TYR A 81 3.86 -0.43 28.36
N VAL A 82 3.25 0.15 27.33
CA VAL A 82 2.39 1.34 27.46
C VAL A 82 1.02 1.03 26.90
N LEU A 83 0.00 1.24 27.71
CA LEU A 83 -1.39 1.23 27.30
C LEU A 83 -1.75 2.65 26.87
N VAL A 84 -2.05 2.81 25.60
CA VAL A 84 -2.51 4.08 25.01
C VAL A 84 -4.03 4.03 24.92
N VAL A 85 -4.69 4.94 25.56
CA VAL A 85 -6.15 5.06 25.63
C VAL A 85 -6.56 6.32 24.90
N ARG A 86 -7.44 6.18 23.93
CA ARG A 86 -7.99 7.31 23.20
C ARG A 86 -9.35 7.69 23.74
N ARG A 87 -9.46 8.93 24.20
CA ARG A 87 -10.71 9.53 24.64
C ARG A 87 -11.35 10.37 23.54
N GLN A 88 -12.57 10.83 23.79
CA GLN A 88 -13.23 11.79 22.91
C GLN A 88 -12.34 13.03 22.70
N ARG A 89 -12.45 13.67 21.52
CA ARG A 89 -11.61 14.80 21.08
C ARG A 89 -10.12 14.45 20.90
N GLU A 90 -9.82 13.17 20.59
CA GLU A 90 -8.45 12.69 20.30
C GLU A 90 -7.43 12.89 21.45
N VAL A 91 -7.89 13.04 22.67
CA VAL A 91 -7.00 13.04 23.83
C VAL A 91 -6.44 11.64 24.03
N LEU A 92 -5.11 11.51 24.02
CA LEU A 92 -4.41 10.25 24.27
C LEU A 92 -3.91 10.23 25.71
N GLU A 93 -4.37 9.27 26.49
CA GLU A 93 -3.85 8.97 27.82
C GLU A 93 -2.90 7.77 27.74
N ARG A 94 -1.82 7.82 28.50
CA ARG A 94 -0.79 6.80 28.49
C ARG A 94 -0.60 6.24 29.90
N TYR A 95 -0.71 4.92 30.02
CA TYR A 95 -0.53 4.20 31.28
C TYR A 95 0.64 3.24 31.16
N ALA A 96 1.62 3.36 32.06
CA ALA A 96 2.70 2.39 32.15
C ALA A 96 2.15 1.04 32.64
N ILE A 97 2.48 -0.02 31.95
CA ILE A 97 2.09 -1.39 32.25
C ILE A 97 3.36 -2.23 32.41
N ASP A 98 3.56 -2.79 33.58
CA ASP A 98 4.64 -3.72 33.82
C ASP A 98 4.34 -5.11 33.25
N ALA A 99 5.39 -5.95 33.15
CA ALA A 99 5.28 -7.28 32.59
C ALA A 99 4.32 -8.21 33.38
N ALA A 100 4.17 -7.99 34.68
CA ALA A 100 3.27 -8.79 35.52
C ALA A 100 1.80 -8.43 35.21
N ARG A 101 1.50 -7.14 35.13
CA ARG A 101 0.17 -6.62 34.80
C ARG A 101 -0.22 -7.01 33.35
N ARG A 102 0.74 -6.96 32.41
CA ARG A 102 0.53 -7.43 31.03
C ARG A 102 0.15 -8.91 30.98
N ARG A 103 0.84 -9.77 31.78
CA ARG A 103 0.49 -11.21 31.88
C ARG A 103 -0.89 -11.41 32.50
N GLY A 104 -1.23 -10.65 33.51
CA GLY A 104 -2.57 -10.66 34.14
C GLY A 104 -3.66 -10.28 33.17
N LEU A 105 -3.45 -9.22 32.36
CA LEU A 105 -4.38 -8.81 31.30
C LEU A 105 -4.55 -9.90 30.24
N ALA A 106 -3.46 -10.51 29.77
CA ALA A 106 -3.55 -11.60 28.81
C ALA A 106 -4.35 -12.78 29.35
N ALA A 107 -4.05 -13.22 30.60
CA ALA A 107 -4.78 -14.32 31.23
C ALA A 107 -6.28 -14.01 31.41
N ALA A 108 -6.62 -12.77 31.80
CA ALA A 108 -8.02 -12.34 31.95
C ALA A 108 -8.76 -12.34 30.61
N ILE A 109 -8.11 -11.89 29.54
CA ILE A 109 -8.69 -11.86 28.20
C ILE A 109 -8.81 -13.26 27.62
N ASP A 110 -7.78 -14.10 27.76
CA ASP A 110 -7.81 -15.48 27.31
C ASP A 110 -8.88 -16.29 28.05
N GLY A 111 -9.00 -16.12 29.37
CA GLY A 111 -10.04 -16.72 30.22
C GLY A 111 -11.45 -16.22 29.89
N GLY A 112 -11.61 -14.92 29.70
CA GLY A 112 -12.87 -14.30 29.28
C GLY A 112 -13.33 -14.75 27.91
N ALA A 113 -12.42 -14.87 26.95
CA ALA A 113 -12.70 -15.40 25.61
C ALA A 113 -13.14 -16.87 25.68
N ALA A 114 -12.44 -17.71 26.47
CA ALA A 114 -12.79 -19.10 26.64
C ALA A 114 -14.18 -19.30 27.26
N THR A 115 -14.52 -18.46 28.25
CA THR A 115 -15.83 -18.52 28.93
C THR A 115 -16.98 -18.08 28.00
N ASN A 116 -16.74 -17.10 27.11
CA ASN A 116 -17.74 -16.66 26.13
C ASN A 116 -17.95 -17.66 25.02
N LEU A 117 -16.89 -18.36 24.56
CA LEU A 117 -16.99 -19.46 23.59
C LEU A 117 -17.79 -20.63 24.17
N ALA A 118 -17.55 -20.99 25.45
CA ALA A 118 -18.28 -22.06 26.13
C ALA A 118 -19.78 -21.75 26.34
N ARG A 119 -20.17 -20.47 26.33
CA ARG A 119 -21.58 -20.03 26.46
C ARG A 119 -22.31 -19.87 25.12
N GLY A 120 -21.70 -20.22 24.00
CA GLY A 120 -22.32 -20.09 22.68
C GLY A 120 -22.68 -18.64 22.30
N GLY A 121 -21.98 -17.67 22.86
CA GLY A 121 -22.08 -16.27 22.46
C GLY A 121 -21.62 -16.14 20.99
N PRO A 122 -22.15 -15.17 20.23
CA PRO A 122 -21.71 -14.92 18.87
C PRO A 122 -20.19 -14.75 18.89
N ASP A 123 -19.51 -15.41 17.95
CA ASP A 123 -18.07 -15.28 17.76
C ASP A 123 -17.68 -13.83 17.90
N VAL A 124 -16.81 -13.53 18.87
CA VAL A 124 -16.23 -12.20 19.01
C VAL A 124 -15.26 -12.05 17.84
N VAL A 125 -15.81 -11.75 16.68
CA VAL A 125 -15.01 -11.32 15.54
C VAL A 125 -14.27 -10.07 16.05
N PRO A 126 -12.93 -10.10 16.11
CA PRO A 126 -12.18 -8.90 16.49
C PRO A 126 -12.57 -7.82 15.51
N THR A 127 -13.28 -6.80 15.98
CA THR A 127 -13.60 -5.63 15.17
C THR A 127 -12.28 -4.89 15.03
N PHE A 128 -11.56 -5.16 13.96
CA PHE A 128 -10.38 -4.40 13.56
C PHE A 128 -10.88 -3.03 13.14
N ILE A 129 -10.96 -2.12 14.10
CA ILE A 129 -11.23 -0.72 13.80
C ILE A 129 -9.94 -0.17 13.20
N SER A 130 -10.02 0.28 11.97
CA SER A 130 -8.96 1.00 11.30
C SER A 130 -8.53 2.20 12.16
N GLU A 131 -7.23 2.50 12.19
CA GLU A 131 -6.69 3.61 12.97
C GLU A 131 -7.30 4.94 12.52
N PRO A 132 -7.73 5.84 13.45
CA PRO A 132 -8.25 7.14 13.05
C PRO A 132 -7.13 8.04 12.56
N VAL A 133 -7.33 8.62 11.40
CA VAL A 133 -6.34 9.44 10.71
C VAL A 133 -6.96 10.74 10.16
N ARG A 134 -7.81 11.39 10.97
CA ARG A 134 -8.51 12.62 10.57
C ARG A 134 -7.55 13.67 9.98
N GLY A 135 -6.39 13.90 10.60
CA GLY A 135 -5.42 14.86 10.08
C GLY A 135 -4.94 14.50 8.66
N SER A 136 -4.59 13.23 8.42
CA SER A 136 -4.20 12.75 7.09
C SER A 136 -5.34 12.84 6.09
N PHE A 137 -6.59 12.61 6.53
CA PHE A 137 -7.78 12.76 5.67
C PHE A 137 -7.92 14.20 5.20
N VAL A 138 -7.87 15.18 6.11
CA VAL A 138 -7.98 16.62 5.74
C VAL A 138 -6.86 17.01 4.78
N VAL A 139 -5.63 16.56 5.00
CA VAL A 139 -4.51 16.80 4.07
C VAL A 139 -4.80 16.17 2.70
N ASN A 140 -5.25 14.93 2.65
CA ASN A 140 -5.56 14.23 1.39
C ASN A 140 -6.71 14.92 0.64
N GLN A 141 -7.76 15.37 1.33
CA GLN A 141 -8.85 16.13 0.72
C GLN A 141 -8.37 17.47 0.15
N THR A 142 -7.46 18.15 0.85
CA THR A 142 -6.84 19.38 0.33
C THR A 142 -6.02 19.10 -0.93
N LEU A 143 -5.26 17.99 -0.94
CA LEU A 143 -4.50 17.56 -2.12
C LEU A 143 -5.42 17.16 -3.29
N LEU A 144 -6.57 16.51 -3.03
CA LEU A 144 -7.58 16.27 -4.07
C LEU A 144 -8.15 17.58 -4.60
N GLY A 145 -8.41 18.54 -3.71
CA GLY A 145 -8.79 19.90 -4.09
C GLY A 145 -7.76 20.54 -5.02
N ALA A 146 -6.48 20.44 -4.71
CA ALA A 146 -5.41 21.05 -5.50
C ALA A 146 -5.10 20.30 -6.80
N LEU A 147 -5.15 18.98 -6.81
CA LEU A 147 -4.65 18.16 -7.94
C LEU A 147 -5.75 17.65 -8.87
N VAL A 148 -7.00 17.57 -8.41
CA VAL A 148 -8.11 17.02 -9.18
C VAL A 148 -9.25 18.04 -9.32
N PHE A 149 -9.83 18.49 -8.22
CA PHE A 149 -11.04 19.29 -8.23
C PHE A 149 -10.77 20.75 -8.65
N GLY A 150 -9.68 21.35 -8.19
CA GLY A 150 -9.29 22.73 -8.51
C GLY A 150 -8.99 22.92 -10.00
N PRO A 151 -8.12 22.10 -10.61
CA PRO A 151 -7.88 22.15 -12.06
C PRO A 151 -9.16 21.94 -12.87
N ALA A 152 -10.02 20.98 -12.49
CA ALA A 152 -11.30 20.76 -13.14
C ALA A 152 -12.23 21.98 -13.02
N ALA A 153 -12.35 22.56 -11.82
CA ALA A 153 -13.15 23.75 -11.59
C ALA A 153 -12.62 24.96 -12.38
N SER A 154 -11.30 25.16 -12.42
CA SER A 154 -10.66 26.20 -13.21
C SER A 154 -10.97 26.09 -14.70
N ALA A 155 -10.95 24.88 -15.24
CA ALA A 155 -11.23 24.61 -16.66
C ALA A 155 -12.71 24.82 -17.06
N LEU A 156 -13.63 25.00 -16.11
CA LEU A 156 -15.02 25.35 -16.37
C LEU A 156 -15.21 26.86 -16.59
N VAL A 157 -14.26 27.69 -16.25
CA VAL A 157 -14.35 29.15 -16.31
C VAL A 157 -13.53 29.65 -17.51
N ASP A 158 -14.12 30.55 -18.34
CA ASP A 158 -13.45 31.09 -19.54
C ASP A 158 -12.38 32.14 -19.20
N ASP A 159 -12.68 32.97 -18.19
CA ASP A 159 -11.78 34.02 -17.79
C ASP A 159 -10.62 33.47 -16.95
N PRO A 160 -9.34 33.73 -17.32
CA PRO A 160 -8.19 33.24 -16.57
C PRO A 160 -8.19 33.64 -15.09
N THR A 161 -8.63 34.86 -14.77
CA THR A 161 -8.71 35.37 -13.39
C THR A 161 -9.79 34.59 -12.61
N GLY A 162 -10.95 34.43 -13.21
CA GLY A 162 -12.03 33.59 -12.67
C GLY A 162 -11.61 32.13 -12.50
N GLY A 163 -10.86 31.59 -13.46
CA GLY A 163 -10.29 30.24 -13.38
C GLY A 163 -9.36 30.07 -12.16
N VAL A 164 -8.46 31.02 -11.93
CA VAL A 164 -7.59 31.02 -10.73
C VAL A 164 -8.44 31.13 -9.46
N ALA A 165 -9.44 32.00 -9.43
CA ALA A 165 -10.34 32.13 -8.29
C ALA A 165 -11.11 30.84 -8.02
N ALA A 166 -11.64 30.17 -9.05
CA ALA A 166 -12.30 28.87 -8.92
C ALA A 166 -11.35 27.80 -8.37
N TYR A 167 -10.13 27.70 -8.91
CA TYR A 167 -9.10 26.79 -8.41
C TYR A 167 -8.83 26.99 -6.91
N LEU A 168 -8.54 28.22 -6.50
CA LEU A 168 -8.23 28.54 -5.10
C LEU A 168 -9.42 28.29 -4.17
N THR A 169 -10.63 28.63 -4.62
CA THR A 169 -11.89 28.42 -3.87
C THR A 169 -12.13 26.95 -3.64
N VAL A 170 -12.01 26.11 -4.68
CA VAL A 170 -12.26 24.66 -4.58
C VAL A 170 -11.16 23.99 -3.74
N THR A 171 -9.90 24.39 -3.92
CA THR A 171 -8.79 23.85 -3.13
C THR A 171 -8.92 24.20 -1.64
N GLY A 172 -9.16 25.47 -1.32
CA GLY A 172 -9.39 25.92 0.05
C GLY A 172 -10.69 25.36 0.64
N GLY A 173 -11.75 25.31 -0.19
CA GLY A 173 -13.04 24.72 0.17
C GLY A 173 -12.93 23.26 0.56
N ALA A 174 -12.14 22.46 -0.16
CA ALA A 174 -11.88 21.06 0.17
C ALA A 174 -11.26 20.89 1.57
N PHE A 175 -10.29 21.76 1.94
CA PHE A 175 -9.75 21.79 3.29
C PHE A 175 -10.81 22.07 4.35
N PHE A 176 -11.54 23.20 4.22
CA PHE A 176 -12.52 23.63 5.22
C PHE A 176 -13.68 22.65 5.34
N LEU A 177 -14.15 22.10 4.19
CA LEU A 177 -15.22 21.12 4.16
C LEU A 177 -14.82 19.84 4.88
N ALA A 178 -13.65 19.27 4.55
CA ALA A 178 -13.13 18.07 5.20
C ALA A 178 -12.90 18.28 6.70
N ALA A 179 -12.29 19.40 7.10
CA ALA A 179 -12.05 19.73 8.49
C ALA A 179 -13.34 19.90 9.28
N ASN A 180 -14.36 20.56 8.71
CA ASN A 180 -15.63 20.81 9.38
C ASN A 180 -16.49 19.51 9.47
N MET A 181 -16.65 18.78 8.36
CA MET A 181 -17.47 17.55 8.32
C MET A 181 -16.93 16.43 9.22
N THR A 182 -15.63 16.43 9.50
CA THR A 182 -15.00 15.43 10.38
C THR A 182 -14.79 15.94 11.79
N THR A 183 -15.33 17.12 12.15
CA THR A 183 -15.29 17.61 13.52
C THR A 183 -16.12 16.71 14.44
N GLY A 184 -15.47 16.13 15.46
CA GLY A 184 -16.13 15.22 16.41
C GLY A 184 -16.35 13.79 15.90
N SER A 185 -15.94 13.47 14.68
CA SER A 185 -15.98 12.12 14.12
C SER A 185 -14.58 11.51 13.99
N SER A 186 -14.48 10.19 14.07
CA SER A 186 -13.25 9.46 13.78
C SER A 186 -13.25 9.03 12.30
N VAL A 187 -12.30 9.51 11.51
CA VAL A 187 -12.07 9.02 10.15
C VAL A 187 -11.08 7.87 10.22
N SER A 188 -11.44 6.70 9.69
CA SER A 188 -10.58 5.53 9.66
C SER A 188 -9.53 5.63 8.54
N ARG A 189 -8.44 4.85 8.64
CA ARG A 189 -7.47 4.72 7.54
C ARG A 189 -8.13 4.18 6.27
N ALA A 190 -9.02 3.21 6.42
CA ALA A 190 -9.76 2.62 5.32
C ALA A 190 -10.60 3.67 4.58
N GLN A 191 -11.33 4.53 5.33
CA GLN A 191 -12.07 5.65 4.76
C GLN A 191 -11.15 6.62 4.01
N ASN A 192 -10.06 7.05 4.65
CA ASN A 192 -9.10 7.96 4.04
C ASN A 192 -8.47 7.36 2.76
N HIS A 193 -8.08 6.09 2.79
CA HIS A 193 -7.47 5.41 1.65
C HIS A 193 -8.44 5.27 0.47
N LEU A 194 -9.66 4.75 0.73
CA LEU A 194 -10.65 4.55 -0.34
C LEU A 194 -11.21 5.86 -0.88
N SER A 195 -11.43 6.87 -0.04
CA SER A 195 -11.81 8.21 -0.47
C SER A 195 -10.78 8.77 -1.47
N TRP A 196 -9.51 8.79 -1.10
CA TRP A 196 -8.40 9.22 -1.96
C TRP A 196 -8.29 8.42 -3.27
N HIS A 197 -8.40 7.09 -3.18
CA HIS A 197 -8.34 6.22 -4.37
C HIS A 197 -9.53 6.44 -5.28
N SER A 198 -10.75 6.40 -4.73
CA SER A 198 -11.99 6.43 -5.50
C SER A 198 -12.26 7.81 -6.09
N ALA A 199 -11.83 8.91 -5.44
CA ALA A 199 -11.91 10.25 -6.01
C ALA A 199 -11.14 10.35 -7.34
N ARG A 200 -9.88 9.92 -7.35
CA ARG A 200 -9.05 9.94 -8.56
C ARG A 200 -9.57 8.99 -9.63
N ARG A 201 -10.00 7.79 -9.22
CA ARG A 201 -10.60 6.82 -10.15
C ARG A 201 -11.94 7.29 -10.70
N GLY A 202 -12.76 7.92 -9.87
CA GLY A 202 -14.04 8.49 -10.28
C GLY A 202 -13.87 9.60 -11.31
N ALA A 203 -12.90 10.49 -11.13
CA ALA A 203 -12.58 11.51 -12.12
C ALA A 203 -12.20 10.90 -13.47
N ILE A 204 -11.22 9.98 -13.48
CA ILE A 204 -10.78 9.29 -14.69
C ILE A 204 -11.92 8.47 -15.32
N ALA A 205 -12.70 7.75 -14.52
CA ALA A 205 -13.81 6.93 -15.02
C ALA A 205 -14.89 7.77 -15.67
N ALA A 206 -15.21 8.93 -15.09
CA ALA A 206 -16.19 9.85 -15.66
C ALA A 206 -15.73 10.42 -17.01
N ASP A 207 -14.44 10.76 -17.15
CA ASP A 207 -13.86 11.20 -18.41
C ASP A 207 -13.90 10.09 -19.47
N LEU A 208 -13.50 8.88 -19.11
CA LEU A 208 -13.56 7.73 -20.01
C LEU A 208 -15.01 7.38 -20.42
N LEU A 209 -15.97 7.48 -19.51
CA LEU A 209 -17.39 7.29 -19.82
C LEU A 209 -17.91 8.40 -20.74
N LEU A 210 -17.56 9.66 -20.48
CA LEU A 210 -17.94 10.76 -21.37
C LEU A 210 -17.38 10.54 -22.77
N TYR A 211 -16.10 10.16 -22.89
CA TYR A 211 -15.50 9.79 -24.17
C TYR A 211 -16.25 8.62 -24.83
N SER A 212 -16.60 7.59 -24.07
CA SER A 212 -17.34 6.44 -24.62
C SER A 212 -18.70 6.83 -25.20
N ILE A 213 -19.34 7.86 -24.65
CA ILE A 213 -20.65 8.36 -25.10
C ILE A 213 -20.50 9.34 -26.26
N THR A 214 -19.65 10.34 -26.12
CA THR A 214 -19.57 11.48 -27.07
C THR A 214 -18.61 11.25 -28.22
N GLY A 215 -17.54 10.46 -27.99
CA GLY A 215 -16.43 10.30 -28.92
C GLY A 215 -15.50 11.52 -29.04
N ASN A 216 -15.71 12.55 -28.21
CA ASN A 216 -14.87 13.74 -28.14
C ASN A 216 -13.89 13.61 -26.98
N ASP A 217 -12.72 14.24 -27.09
CA ASP A 217 -11.60 14.11 -26.16
C ASP A 217 -11.17 15.43 -25.50
N GLY A 218 -12.08 16.34 -25.25
CA GLY A 218 -11.71 17.60 -24.61
C GLY A 218 -12.86 18.54 -24.28
N GLY A 219 -12.49 19.65 -23.68
CA GLY A 219 -13.38 20.78 -23.37
C GLY A 219 -14.01 20.75 -21.97
N ARG A 220 -14.91 21.69 -21.72
CA ARG A 220 -15.55 21.86 -20.40
C ARG A 220 -16.35 20.65 -19.94
N GLY A 221 -16.88 19.85 -20.87
CA GLY A 221 -17.59 18.62 -20.54
C GLY A 221 -16.73 17.65 -19.73
N TYR A 222 -15.45 17.51 -20.08
CA TYR A 222 -14.49 16.70 -19.34
C TYR A 222 -14.17 17.29 -17.97
N ALA A 223 -13.95 18.59 -17.88
CA ALA A 223 -13.75 19.24 -16.61
C ALA A 223 -14.94 19.03 -15.64
N ALA A 224 -16.17 19.13 -16.16
CA ALA A 224 -17.37 18.83 -15.39
C ALA A 224 -17.45 17.34 -15.01
N ALA A 225 -17.16 16.44 -15.94
CA ALA A 225 -17.15 15.00 -15.69
C ALA A 225 -16.11 14.61 -14.64
N SER A 226 -14.86 15.09 -14.76
CA SER A 226 -13.79 14.90 -13.76
C SER A 226 -14.21 15.40 -12.39
N LEU A 227 -14.78 16.59 -12.28
CA LEU A 227 -15.22 17.16 -11.02
C LEU A 227 -16.32 16.34 -10.38
N LEU A 228 -17.39 16.05 -11.12
CA LEU A 228 -18.54 15.29 -10.63
C LEU A 228 -18.15 13.84 -10.31
N GLY A 229 -17.41 13.18 -11.20
CA GLY A 229 -16.94 11.82 -11.00
C GLY A 229 -15.96 11.70 -9.84
N GLY A 230 -15.09 12.70 -9.69
CA GLY A 230 -14.15 12.76 -8.58
C GLY A 230 -14.84 12.92 -7.23
N VAL A 231 -15.78 13.87 -7.12
CA VAL A 231 -16.57 14.07 -5.89
C VAL A 231 -17.44 12.85 -5.57
N ALA A 232 -18.11 12.29 -6.57
CA ALA A 232 -18.91 11.07 -6.38
C ALA A 232 -18.05 9.89 -5.95
N GLY A 233 -16.87 9.72 -6.55
CA GLY A 233 -15.88 8.71 -6.16
C GLY A 233 -15.37 8.90 -4.74
N ASP A 234 -15.10 10.15 -4.33
CA ASP A 234 -14.66 10.49 -2.97
C ASP A 234 -15.68 10.05 -1.92
N VAL A 235 -16.93 10.48 -2.09
CA VAL A 235 -18.05 10.13 -1.20
C VAL A 235 -18.27 8.61 -1.18
N LEU A 236 -18.25 7.96 -2.35
CA LEU A 236 -18.38 6.50 -2.43
C LEU A 236 -17.25 5.79 -1.69
N GLY A 237 -16.01 6.20 -1.90
CA GLY A 237 -14.85 5.61 -1.23
C GLY A 237 -14.88 5.81 0.29
N PHE A 238 -15.29 7.00 0.74
CA PHE A 238 -15.45 7.29 2.15
C PHE A 238 -16.50 6.39 2.82
N THR A 239 -17.67 6.23 2.20
CA THR A 239 -18.75 5.37 2.71
C THR A 239 -18.41 3.90 2.67
N LEU A 240 -17.81 3.42 1.59
CA LEU A 240 -17.38 2.02 1.48
C LEU A 240 -16.30 1.68 2.51
N GLY A 241 -15.42 2.61 2.84
CA GLY A 241 -14.34 2.42 3.80
C GLY A 241 -14.79 2.33 5.26
N GLU A 242 -15.99 2.79 5.59
CA GLU A 242 -16.48 2.84 6.97
C GLU A 242 -16.46 1.46 7.68
N PRO A 243 -17.02 0.38 7.10
CA PRO A 243 -17.01 -0.95 7.72
C PRO A 243 -15.74 -1.77 7.42
N MET A 244 -14.75 -1.21 6.71
CA MET A 244 -13.59 -1.96 6.24
C MET A 244 -12.39 -1.82 7.17
N THR A 245 -11.59 -2.89 7.23
CA THR A 245 -10.23 -2.84 7.76
C THR A 245 -9.28 -2.19 6.76
N ASP A 246 -8.08 -1.80 7.20
CA ASP A 246 -7.05 -1.23 6.31
C ASP A 246 -6.69 -2.19 5.17
N ALA A 247 -6.54 -3.48 5.49
CA ALA A 247 -6.26 -4.52 4.50
C ALA A 247 -7.37 -4.67 3.45
N GLU A 248 -8.62 -4.64 3.89
CA GLU A 248 -9.79 -4.70 3.00
C GLU A 248 -9.87 -3.49 2.08
N ALA A 249 -9.60 -2.29 2.60
CA ALA A 249 -9.59 -1.07 1.80
C ALA A 249 -8.48 -1.08 0.74
N HIS A 250 -7.26 -1.49 1.13
CA HIS A 250 -6.14 -1.63 0.19
C HIS A 250 -6.41 -2.72 -0.85
N GLY A 251 -6.90 -3.89 -0.42
CA GLY A 251 -7.30 -4.96 -1.34
C GLY A 251 -8.37 -4.50 -2.34
N THR A 252 -9.38 -3.80 -1.86
CA THR A 252 -10.47 -3.24 -2.67
C THR A 252 -9.94 -2.28 -3.74
N SER A 253 -9.13 -1.31 -3.36
CA SER A 253 -8.52 -0.33 -4.28
C SER A 253 -7.58 -0.99 -5.28
N HIS A 254 -6.79 -1.95 -4.82
CA HIS A 254 -5.87 -2.72 -5.64
C HIS A 254 -6.61 -3.56 -6.68
N GLY A 255 -7.66 -4.29 -6.27
CA GLY A 255 -8.51 -5.06 -7.18
C GLY A 255 -9.09 -4.20 -8.30
N SER A 256 -9.56 -2.98 -8.00
CA SER A 256 -10.00 -2.01 -9.00
C SER A 256 -8.88 -1.65 -9.99
N THR A 257 -7.67 -1.45 -9.48
CA THR A 257 -6.51 -1.11 -10.32
C THR A 257 -6.11 -2.27 -11.21
N VAL A 258 -6.01 -3.47 -10.66
CA VAL A 258 -5.62 -4.69 -11.39
C VAL A 258 -6.60 -5.00 -12.51
N THR A 259 -7.89 -5.02 -12.22
CA THR A 259 -8.90 -5.34 -13.24
C THR A 259 -8.98 -4.32 -14.36
N ALA A 260 -8.84 -3.02 -14.04
CA ALA A 260 -8.78 -1.97 -15.05
C ALA A 260 -7.50 -2.08 -15.90
N ALA A 261 -6.34 -2.37 -15.30
CA ALA A 261 -5.09 -2.56 -16.01
C ALA A 261 -5.13 -3.79 -16.93
N LEU A 262 -5.67 -4.91 -16.46
CA LEU A 262 -5.87 -6.11 -17.27
C LEU A 262 -6.83 -5.84 -18.43
N ALA A 263 -7.94 -5.14 -18.20
CA ALA A 263 -8.88 -4.78 -19.26
C ALA A 263 -8.22 -3.86 -20.30
N LEU A 264 -7.47 -2.85 -19.87
CA LEU A 264 -6.72 -1.96 -20.76
C LEU A 264 -5.75 -2.78 -21.64
N GLY A 265 -4.99 -3.66 -21.02
CA GLY A 265 -4.03 -4.51 -21.73
C GLY A 265 -4.69 -5.47 -22.72
N LEU A 266 -5.81 -6.10 -22.35
CA LEU A 266 -6.56 -6.97 -23.26
C LEU A 266 -7.19 -6.19 -24.42
N MET A 267 -7.74 -4.99 -24.17
CA MET A 267 -8.30 -4.15 -25.22
C MET A 267 -7.19 -3.67 -26.19
N GLY A 268 -6.06 -3.23 -25.66
CA GLY A 268 -4.91 -2.78 -26.45
C GLY A 268 -4.32 -3.93 -27.29
N SER A 269 -4.08 -5.09 -26.67
CA SER A 269 -3.51 -6.25 -27.37
C SER A 269 -4.43 -6.83 -28.44
N SER A 270 -5.75 -6.70 -28.28
CA SER A 270 -6.73 -7.09 -29.31
C SER A 270 -6.82 -6.11 -30.48
N GLY A 271 -6.18 -4.93 -30.39
CA GLY A 271 -6.29 -3.83 -31.36
C GLY A 271 -7.65 -3.16 -31.35
N MET A 272 -8.38 -3.22 -30.24
CA MET A 272 -9.71 -2.61 -30.15
C MET A 272 -9.63 -1.09 -30.33
N PHE A 273 -8.58 -0.43 -29.87
CA PHE A 273 -8.41 1.02 -29.98
C PHE A 273 -8.13 1.50 -31.43
N GLU A 274 -7.65 0.61 -32.32
CA GLU A 274 -7.40 0.92 -33.71
C GLU A 274 -8.68 0.86 -34.59
N ARG A 275 -9.75 0.21 -34.08
CA ARG A 275 -10.97 0.01 -34.84
C ARG A 275 -11.93 1.19 -34.67
N ASN A 276 -12.45 1.73 -35.74
CA ASN A 276 -13.41 2.83 -35.73
C ASN A 276 -14.59 2.54 -34.79
N GLY A 277 -14.79 3.39 -33.78
CA GLY A 277 -15.86 3.29 -32.79
C GLY A 277 -15.65 2.23 -31.71
N ALA A 278 -14.79 1.22 -31.90
CA ALA A 278 -14.57 0.18 -30.90
C ALA A 278 -13.75 0.69 -29.70
N GLY A 279 -12.92 1.72 -29.87
CA GLY A 279 -12.22 2.38 -28.77
C GLY A 279 -13.15 2.92 -27.70
N ARG A 280 -14.33 3.44 -28.10
CA ARG A 280 -15.37 3.92 -27.18
C ARG A 280 -15.94 2.79 -26.30
N VAL A 281 -16.19 1.63 -26.89
CA VAL A 281 -16.62 0.44 -26.16
C VAL A 281 -15.49 -0.06 -25.25
N GLY A 282 -14.25 -0.07 -25.74
CA GLY A 282 -13.08 -0.44 -24.95
C GLY A 282 -12.92 0.39 -23.69
N THR A 283 -13.08 1.72 -23.77
CA THR A 283 -12.99 2.59 -22.59
C THR A 283 -14.12 2.32 -21.59
N ALA A 284 -15.35 2.08 -22.04
CA ALA A 284 -16.45 1.70 -21.16
C ALA A 284 -16.17 0.35 -20.44
N LEU A 285 -15.60 -0.63 -21.15
CA LEU A 285 -15.22 -1.93 -20.57
C LEU A 285 -14.11 -1.78 -19.51
N ILE A 286 -13.13 -0.90 -19.71
CA ILE A 286 -12.08 -0.62 -18.72
C ILE A 286 -12.69 -0.05 -17.44
N VAL A 287 -13.63 0.91 -17.57
CA VAL A 287 -14.34 1.47 -16.41
C VAL A 287 -15.16 0.41 -15.70
N GLY A 288 -15.91 -0.41 -16.44
CA GLY A 288 -16.69 -1.52 -15.89
C GLY A 288 -15.82 -2.55 -15.17
N ALA A 289 -14.68 -2.92 -15.76
CA ALA A 289 -13.70 -3.82 -15.14
C ALA A 289 -13.15 -3.23 -13.84
N GLY A 290 -12.78 -1.95 -13.83
CA GLY A 290 -12.34 -1.25 -12.63
C GLY A 290 -13.39 -1.26 -11.52
N ALA A 291 -14.66 -1.05 -11.86
CA ALA A 291 -15.77 -1.12 -10.90
C ALA A 291 -15.95 -2.54 -10.32
N LEU A 292 -15.90 -3.57 -11.17
CA LEU A 292 -15.94 -4.98 -10.74
C LEU A 292 -14.73 -5.38 -9.90
N GLY A 293 -13.63 -4.69 -10.06
CA GLY A 293 -12.42 -4.91 -9.26
C GLY A 293 -12.59 -4.61 -7.77
N TYR A 294 -13.47 -3.69 -7.37
CA TYR A 294 -13.74 -3.39 -5.96
C TYR A 294 -14.18 -4.64 -5.17
N PRO A 295 -15.27 -5.33 -5.52
CA PRO A 295 -15.67 -6.54 -4.82
C PRO A 295 -14.66 -7.70 -4.96
N LEU A 296 -13.93 -7.80 -6.07
CA LEU A 296 -12.92 -8.83 -6.26
C LEU A 296 -11.72 -8.61 -5.32
N GLY A 297 -11.25 -7.37 -5.18
CA GLY A 297 -10.18 -7.03 -4.26
C GLY A 297 -10.59 -7.19 -2.79
N LEU A 298 -11.83 -6.84 -2.44
CA LEU A 298 -12.38 -7.11 -1.12
C LEU A 298 -12.44 -8.61 -0.82
N LYS A 299 -12.87 -9.43 -1.80
CA LYS A 299 -12.86 -10.88 -1.68
C LYS A 299 -11.45 -11.43 -1.50
N TYR A 300 -10.46 -10.90 -2.22
CA TYR A 300 -9.05 -11.28 -2.04
C TYR A 300 -8.61 -11.04 -0.58
N ALA A 301 -8.84 -9.85 -0.04
CA ALA A 301 -8.46 -9.53 1.33
C ALA A 301 -9.17 -10.37 2.40
N ARG A 302 -10.44 -10.77 2.16
CA ARG A 302 -11.26 -11.54 3.11
C ARG A 302 -11.10 -13.05 3.02
N SER A 303 -10.86 -13.57 1.82
CA SER A 303 -11.02 -15.00 1.52
C SER A 303 -9.72 -15.70 1.12
N SER A 304 -8.58 -14.99 1.14
CA SER A 304 -7.27 -15.62 0.94
C SER A 304 -6.99 -16.64 2.04
N PRO A 305 -6.35 -17.79 1.73
CA PRO A 305 -6.02 -18.83 2.71
C PRO A 305 -4.90 -18.40 3.69
N TYR A 306 -4.39 -17.19 3.56
CA TYR A 306 -3.39 -16.54 4.41
C TYR A 306 -3.89 -15.12 4.74
N ARG A 307 -3.30 -14.52 5.78
CA ARG A 307 -3.63 -13.16 6.18
C ARG A 307 -3.07 -12.17 5.16
N VAL A 308 -3.94 -11.32 4.63
CA VAL A 308 -3.56 -10.19 3.78
C VAL A 308 -3.52 -8.92 4.63
N THR A 309 -2.45 -8.15 4.53
CA THR A 309 -2.29 -6.86 5.19
C THR A 309 -2.31 -5.70 4.18
N ALA A 310 -2.41 -4.47 4.66
CA ALA A 310 -2.27 -3.29 3.81
C ALA A 310 -0.87 -3.21 3.17
N GLY A 311 0.16 -3.62 3.91
CA GLY A 311 1.53 -3.68 3.41
C GLY A 311 1.73 -4.73 2.32
N ASP A 312 1.08 -5.88 2.43
CA ASP A 312 1.15 -6.94 1.40
C ASP A 312 0.65 -6.43 0.06
N VAL A 313 -0.46 -5.67 0.07
CA VAL A 313 -0.99 -5.05 -1.16
C VAL A 313 0.01 -4.06 -1.76
N GLY A 314 0.70 -3.26 -0.93
CA GLY A 314 1.74 -2.35 -1.40
C GLY A 314 2.95 -3.09 -2.00
N THR A 315 3.30 -4.25 -1.46
CA THR A 315 4.36 -5.12 -1.97
C THR A 315 3.96 -5.74 -3.32
N LEU A 316 2.69 -6.15 -3.50
CA LEU A 316 2.16 -6.60 -4.80
C LEU A 316 2.31 -5.53 -5.88
N VAL A 317 1.96 -4.29 -5.59
CA VAL A 317 2.14 -3.18 -6.56
C VAL A 317 3.61 -3.08 -7.02
N THR A 318 4.56 -3.26 -6.11
CA THR A 318 5.98 -3.22 -6.45
C THR A 318 6.37 -4.34 -7.43
N THR A 319 5.93 -5.57 -7.14
CA THR A 319 6.25 -6.73 -8.00
C THR A 319 5.54 -6.66 -9.36
N GLU A 320 4.35 -6.11 -9.43
CA GLU A 320 3.62 -5.84 -10.67
C GLU A 320 4.39 -4.87 -11.58
N LEU A 321 4.89 -3.77 -11.02
CA LEU A 321 5.70 -2.79 -11.76
C LEU A 321 7.03 -3.39 -12.22
N LEU A 322 7.68 -4.20 -11.39
CA LEU A 322 8.90 -4.92 -11.77
C LEU A 322 8.63 -5.94 -12.87
N GLY A 323 7.52 -6.66 -12.81
CA GLY A 323 7.09 -7.58 -13.87
C GLY A 323 6.83 -6.86 -15.21
N MET A 324 6.15 -5.69 -15.16
CA MET A 324 5.98 -4.85 -16.37
C MET A 324 7.33 -4.39 -16.94
N SER A 325 8.23 -3.95 -16.08
CA SER A 325 9.57 -3.51 -16.49
C SER A 325 10.38 -4.65 -17.11
N ALA A 326 10.30 -5.86 -16.55
CA ALA A 326 10.93 -7.06 -17.11
C ALA A 326 10.36 -7.42 -18.48
N ALA A 327 9.05 -7.35 -18.64
CA ALA A 327 8.42 -7.56 -19.95
C ALA A 327 8.81 -6.49 -20.97
N ALA A 328 8.94 -5.23 -20.55
CA ALA A 328 9.43 -4.16 -21.42
C ALA A 328 10.87 -4.40 -21.90
N ALA A 329 11.73 -4.99 -21.06
CA ALA A 329 13.09 -5.36 -21.45
C ALA A 329 13.16 -6.46 -22.52
N LEU A 330 12.11 -7.25 -22.65
CA LEU A 330 12.02 -8.37 -23.61
C LEU A 330 11.29 -8.01 -24.91
N LEU A 331 10.81 -6.77 -25.05
CA LEU A 331 10.13 -6.32 -26.27
C LEU A 331 11.13 -6.29 -27.45
N PRO A 332 10.71 -6.61 -28.69
CA PRO A 332 11.56 -6.43 -29.86
C PRO A 332 11.89 -4.96 -30.12
N ASP A 333 12.92 -4.66 -30.90
CA ASP A 333 13.40 -3.27 -31.18
C ASP A 333 12.31 -2.33 -31.74
N SER A 334 11.34 -2.86 -32.45
CA SER A 334 10.22 -2.08 -33.03
C SER A 334 8.91 -2.82 -32.86
N PRO A 335 8.41 -2.92 -31.61
CA PRO A 335 7.20 -3.64 -31.33
C PRO A 335 6.00 -2.86 -31.86
N ASN A 336 5.00 -3.56 -32.41
CA ASN A 336 3.71 -2.93 -32.63
C ASN A 336 2.97 -2.74 -31.29
N GLU A 337 2.02 -1.83 -31.25
CA GLU A 337 1.29 -1.47 -30.02
C GLU A 337 0.63 -2.69 -29.36
N LYS A 338 0.08 -3.63 -30.12
CA LYS A 338 -0.57 -4.85 -29.58
C LYS A 338 0.41 -5.72 -28.80
N VAL A 339 1.63 -5.87 -29.34
CA VAL A 339 2.70 -6.62 -28.66
C VAL A 339 3.13 -5.91 -27.38
N VAL A 340 3.21 -4.58 -27.39
CA VAL A 340 3.52 -3.79 -26.18
C VAL A 340 2.44 -4.02 -25.10
N TYR A 341 1.16 -3.84 -25.46
CA TYR A 341 0.07 -4.09 -24.50
C TYR A 341 0.08 -5.53 -23.97
N ALA A 342 0.24 -6.52 -24.85
CA ALA A 342 0.27 -7.93 -24.45
C ALA A 342 1.43 -8.22 -23.48
N ALA A 343 2.65 -7.76 -23.82
CA ALA A 343 3.83 -7.98 -23.01
C ALA A 343 3.71 -7.33 -21.63
N LEU A 344 3.37 -6.03 -21.59
CA LEU A 344 3.26 -5.30 -20.31
C LEU A 344 2.16 -5.89 -19.43
N THR A 345 1.03 -6.28 -20.01
CA THR A 345 -0.06 -6.92 -19.25
C THR A 345 0.33 -8.29 -18.71
N SER A 346 1.05 -9.08 -19.53
CA SER A 346 1.56 -10.37 -19.07
C SER A 346 2.61 -10.21 -17.98
N GLY A 347 3.52 -9.23 -18.13
CA GLY A 347 4.50 -8.89 -17.09
C GLY A 347 3.85 -8.45 -15.79
N PHE A 348 2.83 -7.59 -15.87
CA PHE A 348 2.05 -7.16 -14.73
C PHE A 348 1.40 -8.35 -14.00
N ALA A 349 0.69 -9.21 -14.73
CA ALA A 349 0.04 -10.39 -14.16
C ALA A 349 1.04 -11.38 -13.54
N LEU A 350 2.16 -11.64 -14.22
CA LEU A 350 3.22 -12.50 -13.68
C LEU A 350 3.86 -11.88 -12.44
N GLY A 351 4.09 -10.57 -12.43
CA GLY A 351 4.58 -9.83 -11.26
C GLY A 351 3.65 -9.96 -10.07
N ALA A 352 2.32 -9.83 -10.29
CA ALA A 352 1.32 -10.06 -9.25
C ALA A 352 1.37 -11.48 -8.68
N ILE A 353 1.39 -12.50 -9.56
CA ILE A 353 1.41 -13.92 -9.15
C ILE A 353 2.71 -14.24 -8.37
N LEU A 354 3.86 -13.82 -8.88
CA LEU A 354 5.15 -14.08 -8.24
C LEU A 354 5.26 -13.31 -6.91
N GLY A 355 4.80 -12.05 -6.86
CA GLY A 355 4.76 -11.26 -5.64
C GLY A 355 3.89 -11.88 -4.56
N ASP A 356 2.70 -12.34 -4.94
CA ASP A 356 1.80 -13.05 -4.03
C ASP A 356 2.45 -14.31 -3.46
N GLN A 357 3.03 -15.15 -4.32
CA GLN A 357 3.58 -16.44 -3.89
C GLN A 357 4.90 -16.32 -3.11
N LEU A 358 5.78 -15.40 -3.51
CA LEU A 358 7.14 -15.32 -2.99
C LEU A 358 7.29 -14.33 -1.83
N LEU A 359 6.46 -13.28 -1.77
CA LEU A 359 6.59 -12.23 -0.77
C LEU A 359 5.37 -12.11 0.14
N VAL A 360 4.16 -12.17 -0.39
CA VAL A 360 2.96 -11.93 0.41
C VAL A 360 2.57 -13.14 1.25
N ARG A 361 2.53 -14.35 0.66
CA ARG A 361 2.15 -15.57 1.40
C ARG A 361 3.08 -15.90 2.56
N PRO A 362 4.43 -15.75 2.42
CA PRO A 362 5.34 -16.05 3.52
C PRO A 362 5.42 -14.96 4.59
N TYR A 363 5.00 -13.73 4.29
CA TYR A 363 5.20 -12.56 5.15
C TYR A 363 3.92 -11.75 5.34
N ASP A 364 3.73 -11.21 6.53
CA ASP A 364 2.76 -10.16 6.84
C ASP A 364 3.50 -8.80 6.85
N HIS A 365 3.55 -8.09 5.76
CA HIS A 365 4.17 -6.77 5.71
C HIS A 365 3.31 -5.73 6.42
N THR A 366 3.90 -4.90 7.25
CA THR A 366 3.28 -3.66 7.67
C THR A 366 3.34 -2.63 6.53
N GLU A 367 2.52 -1.59 6.60
CA GLU A 367 2.53 -0.52 5.60
C GLU A 367 3.89 0.18 5.50
N SER A 368 4.59 0.36 6.63
CA SER A 368 5.94 0.93 6.67
C SER A 368 6.98 0.01 6.04
N GLU A 369 6.91 -1.31 6.29
CA GLU A 369 7.80 -2.29 5.66
C GLU A 369 7.60 -2.33 4.15
N SER A 370 6.35 -2.35 3.68
CA SER A 370 6.04 -2.27 2.26
C SER A 370 6.58 -0.99 1.59
N ARG A 371 6.47 0.15 2.26
CA ARG A 371 7.07 1.39 1.77
C ARG A 371 8.59 1.30 1.66
N LEU A 372 9.25 0.64 2.62
CA LEU A 372 10.70 0.37 2.54
C LEU A 372 11.02 -0.54 1.35
N VAL A 373 10.22 -1.58 1.09
CA VAL A 373 10.37 -2.45 -0.09
C VAL A 373 10.24 -1.64 -1.38
N GLN A 374 9.25 -0.76 -1.48
CA GLN A 374 9.07 0.12 -2.63
C GLN A 374 10.28 1.05 -2.85
N VAL A 375 10.75 1.68 -1.77
CA VAL A 375 11.93 2.56 -1.82
C VAL A 375 13.19 1.76 -2.18
N GLY A 376 13.35 0.56 -1.62
CA GLY A 376 14.44 -0.34 -1.93
C GLY A 376 14.45 -0.78 -3.40
N ALA A 377 13.28 -1.15 -3.94
CA ALA A 377 13.12 -1.45 -5.36
C ALA A 377 13.51 -0.26 -6.25
N ALA A 378 13.02 0.94 -5.91
CA ALA A 378 13.33 2.16 -6.65
C ALA A 378 14.83 2.51 -6.55
N ALA A 379 15.43 2.41 -5.37
CA ALA A 379 16.86 2.66 -5.16
C ALA A 379 17.73 1.66 -5.95
N GLY A 380 17.39 0.38 -5.90
CA GLY A 380 18.08 -0.66 -6.68
C GLY A 380 17.98 -0.41 -8.18
N ALA A 381 16.81 -0.05 -8.68
CA ALA A 381 16.59 0.31 -10.09
C ALA A 381 17.43 1.54 -10.48
N LEU A 382 17.48 2.58 -9.65
CA LEU A 382 18.28 3.79 -9.90
C LEU A 382 19.78 3.48 -9.92
N VAL A 383 20.28 2.65 -9.00
CA VAL A 383 21.69 2.21 -9.00
C VAL A 383 22.01 1.44 -10.25
N ALA A 384 21.16 0.50 -10.66
CA ALA A 384 21.39 -0.30 -11.87
C ALA A 384 21.33 0.54 -13.16
N LEU A 385 20.51 1.60 -13.18
CA LEU A 385 20.47 2.57 -14.29
C LEU A 385 21.80 3.32 -14.51
N ALA A 386 22.71 3.33 -13.53
CA ALA A 386 24.04 3.87 -13.75
C ALA A 386 24.79 3.11 -14.88
N VAL A 387 24.52 1.82 -15.07
CA VAL A 387 25.18 1.00 -16.11
C VAL A 387 24.88 1.52 -17.52
N PRO A 388 23.61 1.61 -17.99
CA PRO A 388 23.34 2.17 -19.33
C PRO A 388 23.77 3.63 -19.46
N VAL A 389 23.68 4.43 -18.38
CA VAL A 389 24.11 5.84 -18.39
C VAL A 389 25.61 5.94 -18.60
N LEU A 390 26.43 5.19 -17.87
CA LEU A 390 27.89 5.17 -18.00
C LEU A 390 28.32 4.60 -19.38
N ALA A 391 27.60 3.59 -19.87
CA ALA A 391 27.82 3.03 -21.21
C ALA A 391 27.32 3.95 -22.32
N ARG A 392 26.69 5.10 -22.01
CA ARG A 392 26.06 6.01 -22.98
C ARG A 392 25.11 5.28 -23.94
N SER A 393 24.44 4.26 -23.42
CA SER A 393 23.55 3.41 -24.19
C SER A 393 22.12 3.98 -24.19
N ASN A 394 21.54 4.06 -25.39
CA ASN A 394 20.11 4.35 -25.58
C ASN A 394 19.30 3.06 -25.84
N ASN A 395 19.90 1.89 -25.59
CA ASN A 395 19.25 0.61 -25.79
C ASN A 395 18.14 0.41 -24.75
N THR A 396 16.90 0.34 -25.20
CA THR A 396 15.71 0.20 -24.38
C THR A 396 15.74 -1.09 -23.55
N HIS A 397 16.23 -2.20 -24.12
CA HIS A 397 16.36 -3.48 -23.41
C HIS A 397 17.32 -3.39 -22.24
N LEU A 398 18.47 -2.71 -22.45
CA LEU A 398 19.45 -2.53 -21.37
C LEU A 398 18.90 -1.63 -20.28
N ILE A 399 18.14 -0.57 -20.62
CA ILE A 399 17.54 0.35 -19.67
C ILE A 399 16.48 -0.37 -18.82
N PHE A 400 15.48 -1.01 -19.43
CA PHE A 400 14.44 -1.72 -18.70
C PHE A 400 14.96 -2.98 -18.00
N GLY A 401 15.96 -3.67 -18.59
CA GLY A 401 16.66 -4.78 -17.95
C GLY A 401 17.39 -4.34 -16.66
N ALA A 402 18.08 -3.20 -16.71
CA ALA A 402 18.73 -2.62 -15.53
C ALA A 402 17.70 -2.23 -14.46
N ILE A 403 16.59 -1.57 -14.82
CA ILE A 403 15.51 -1.24 -13.89
C ILE A 403 14.97 -2.50 -13.22
N SER A 404 14.69 -3.54 -14.00
CA SER A 404 14.10 -4.79 -13.50
C SER A 404 15.05 -5.53 -12.57
N VAL A 405 16.27 -5.77 -13.00
CA VAL A 405 17.28 -6.48 -12.21
C VAL A 405 17.63 -5.69 -10.95
N GLY A 406 17.88 -4.39 -11.07
CA GLY A 406 18.17 -3.53 -9.94
C GLY A 406 17.01 -3.42 -8.98
N GLY A 407 15.79 -3.29 -9.49
CA GLY A 407 14.57 -3.26 -8.68
C GLY A 407 14.34 -4.56 -7.92
N VAL A 408 14.49 -5.71 -8.55
CA VAL A 408 14.40 -7.03 -7.90
C VAL A 408 15.47 -7.17 -6.82
N LEU A 409 16.72 -6.84 -7.12
CA LEU A 409 17.80 -6.89 -6.12
C LEU A 409 17.54 -5.93 -4.96
N GLY A 410 17.08 -4.71 -5.23
CA GLY A 410 16.69 -3.75 -4.21
C GLY A 410 15.55 -4.25 -3.32
N THR A 411 14.53 -4.88 -3.91
CA THR A 411 13.46 -5.55 -3.18
C THR A 411 14.01 -6.64 -2.26
N LEU A 412 14.80 -7.58 -2.79
CA LEU A 412 15.35 -8.69 -2.02
C LEU A 412 16.29 -8.24 -0.89
N LEU A 413 17.13 -7.24 -1.13
CA LEU A 413 18.00 -6.66 -0.10
C LEU A 413 17.19 -5.99 1.00
N THR A 414 16.12 -5.27 0.64
CA THR A 414 15.25 -4.64 1.63
C THR A 414 14.51 -5.68 2.46
N GLU A 415 14.01 -6.74 1.84
CA GLU A 415 13.40 -7.86 2.57
C GLU A 415 14.38 -8.48 3.60
N GLN A 416 15.64 -8.63 3.25
CA GLN A 416 16.65 -9.08 4.21
C GLN A 416 16.84 -8.12 5.39
N LEU A 417 16.78 -6.82 5.15
CA LEU A 417 16.93 -5.81 6.19
C LEU A 417 15.75 -5.75 7.15
N ILE A 418 14.52 -6.00 6.65
CA ILE A 418 13.30 -5.97 7.46
C ILE A 418 12.98 -7.35 8.09
N ALA A 419 13.51 -8.45 7.56
CA ALA A 419 13.25 -9.82 8.04
C ALA A 419 13.50 -10.01 9.55
N PRO A 420 14.54 -9.44 10.18
CA PRO A 420 14.72 -9.50 11.65
C PRO A 420 13.57 -8.84 12.43
N GLN A 421 12.93 -7.81 11.86
CA GLN A 421 11.80 -7.11 12.47
C GLN A 421 10.49 -7.88 12.29
N ALA A 422 10.42 -8.69 11.25
CA ALA A 422 9.30 -9.58 10.95
C ALA A 422 9.39 -10.94 11.66
N ALA A 423 10.43 -11.20 12.44
CA ALA A 423 10.73 -12.47 13.14
C ALA A 423 9.71 -12.86 14.22
N GLY A 424 8.48 -12.90 13.93
CA GLY A 424 7.34 -13.33 14.76
C GLY A 424 6.08 -13.43 13.90
N LYS A 425 6.17 -13.04 12.64
CA LYS A 425 5.04 -12.95 11.72
C LYS A 425 4.95 -14.10 10.71
N GLY A 426 5.90 -15.00 10.73
CA GLY A 426 5.99 -16.13 9.81
C GLY A 426 7.42 -16.54 9.52
N ILE A 427 7.58 -17.68 8.84
CA ILE A 427 8.88 -18.13 8.36
C ILE A 427 9.16 -17.40 7.06
N GLY A 428 9.88 -16.29 7.15
CA GLY A 428 10.29 -15.55 5.97
C GLY A 428 11.22 -16.37 5.08
N MET A 429 11.06 -16.22 3.77
CA MET A 429 11.85 -16.91 2.74
C MET A 429 13.37 -16.62 2.88
N LEU A 430 13.72 -15.50 3.51
CA LEU A 430 15.11 -15.02 3.62
C LEU A 430 15.63 -14.97 5.06
N ARG A 431 15.06 -15.73 5.99
CA ARG A 431 15.53 -15.78 7.37
C ARG A 431 16.98 -16.25 7.41
N GLY A 432 17.87 -15.39 7.84
CA GLY A 432 19.29 -15.69 7.96
C GLY A 432 20.12 -15.60 6.68
N GLY A 433 19.62 -14.95 5.62
CA GLY A 433 20.36 -14.77 4.36
C GLY A 433 20.44 -16.03 3.48
N GLU A 434 19.72 -17.08 3.84
CA GLU A 434 19.68 -18.34 3.08
C GLU A 434 18.24 -18.74 2.78
N ALA A 435 17.88 -18.79 1.50
CA ALA A 435 16.64 -19.39 1.05
C ALA A 435 16.78 -20.91 1.01
N THR A 436 16.03 -21.64 1.84
CA THR A 436 15.95 -23.09 1.77
C THR A 436 14.71 -23.50 0.98
N VAL A 437 14.90 -24.15 -0.16
CA VAL A 437 13.83 -24.78 -0.95
C VAL A 437 13.89 -26.28 -0.64
N GLY A 438 12.93 -26.74 0.10
CA GLY A 438 12.72 -28.17 0.35
C GLY A 438 12.52 -28.49 1.83
N ASN A 439 11.37 -29.00 2.14
CA ASN A 439 11.09 -29.63 3.43
C ASN A 439 10.59 -31.05 3.09
N ASN A 440 11.38 -32.04 3.44
CA ASN A 440 11.06 -33.47 3.63
C ASN A 440 12.23 -34.34 3.14
N GLY A 441 13.31 -34.43 3.93
CA GLY A 441 14.30 -35.52 3.78
C GLY A 441 15.05 -35.61 2.44
N GLY A 442 15.06 -34.56 1.65
CA GLY A 442 15.73 -34.46 0.35
C GLY A 442 16.72 -33.31 0.28
N ALA A 443 17.44 -33.22 -0.82
CA ALA A 443 18.47 -32.23 -1.07
C ALA A 443 18.00 -30.78 -0.76
N ASN A 444 18.73 -30.06 0.09
CA ASN A 444 18.48 -28.67 0.42
C ASN A 444 19.27 -27.77 -0.53
N LEU A 445 18.55 -26.99 -1.34
CA LEU A 445 19.15 -25.95 -2.16
C LEU A 445 19.18 -24.63 -1.35
N ARG A 446 20.37 -24.08 -1.14
CA ARG A 446 20.56 -22.80 -0.48
C ARG A 446 21.07 -21.78 -1.48
N PHE A 447 20.40 -20.64 -1.55
CA PHE A 447 20.81 -19.50 -2.37
C PHE A 447 21.28 -18.36 -1.48
N SER A 448 22.48 -17.85 -1.73
CA SER A 448 23.03 -16.69 -1.01
C SER A 448 23.01 -15.46 -1.91
N PRO A 449 22.05 -14.54 -1.71
CA PRO A 449 21.99 -13.30 -2.51
C PRO A 449 23.22 -12.41 -2.31
N GLN A 450 23.81 -12.42 -1.11
CA GLN A 450 25.04 -11.67 -0.82
C GLN A 450 26.21 -12.19 -1.66
N SER A 451 26.36 -13.51 -1.72
CA SER A 451 27.39 -14.14 -2.57
C SER A 451 27.15 -13.86 -4.06
N ALA A 452 25.89 -13.84 -4.51
CA ALA A 452 25.54 -13.47 -5.86
C ALA A 452 25.88 -12.01 -6.19
N LEU A 453 25.60 -11.10 -5.27
CA LEU A 453 25.95 -9.68 -5.40
C LEU A 453 27.48 -9.48 -5.46
N LEU A 454 28.23 -10.10 -4.54
CA LEU A 454 29.68 -9.99 -4.47
C LEU A 454 30.34 -10.61 -5.70
N ALA A 455 29.83 -11.74 -6.19
CA ALA A 455 30.28 -12.35 -7.45
C ALA A 455 29.98 -11.46 -8.67
N GLY A 456 28.78 -10.84 -8.72
CA GLY A 456 28.39 -9.91 -9.78
C GLY A 456 29.21 -8.62 -9.78
N LEU A 457 29.71 -8.17 -8.65
CA LEU A 457 30.60 -7.02 -8.53
C LEU A 457 32.07 -7.37 -8.81
N GLY A 458 32.39 -8.62 -9.18
CA GLY A 458 33.75 -9.05 -9.50
C GLY A 458 34.70 -9.07 -8.32
N LEU A 459 34.20 -9.04 -7.08
CA LEU A 459 35.02 -9.11 -5.87
C LEU A 459 35.57 -10.54 -5.71
N LYS A 460 36.90 -10.65 -5.68
CA LYS A 460 37.58 -11.95 -5.55
C LYS A 460 37.33 -12.55 -4.16
N GLY A 461 36.68 -13.69 -4.11
CA GLY A 461 36.46 -14.48 -2.91
C GLY A 461 35.70 -15.78 -3.24
N ASN A 462 35.76 -16.78 -2.36
CA ASN A 462 35.00 -18.02 -2.51
C ASN A 462 33.53 -17.72 -2.08
N HIS A 463 32.74 -17.20 -3.00
CA HIS A 463 31.34 -16.90 -2.76
C HIS A 463 30.46 -18.02 -3.35
N SER A 464 29.99 -18.91 -2.52
CA SER A 464 28.99 -19.91 -2.94
C SER A 464 27.64 -19.23 -3.11
N VAL A 465 27.23 -19.01 -4.37
CA VAL A 465 25.94 -18.40 -4.74
C VAL A 465 24.81 -19.40 -4.51
N VAL A 466 25.08 -20.66 -4.78
CA VAL A 466 24.14 -21.77 -4.59
C VAL A 466 24.88 -22.92 -3.92
N SER A 467 24.35 -23.46 -2.83
CA SER A 467 24.84 -24.68 -2.20
C SER A 467 23.73 -25.74 -2.16
N LEU A 468 24.07 -26.95 -2.53
CA LEU A 468 23.19 -28.12 -2.45
C LEU A 468 23.75 -29.03 -1.35
N THR A 469 22.95 -29.27 -0.30
CA THR A 469 23.26 -30.23 0.76
C THR A 469 22.27 -31.39 0.64
N PHE A 470 22.80 -32.61 0.56
CA PHE A 470 22.03 -33.85 0.48
C PHE A 470 21.83 -34.47 1.85
#